data_a5c1ca453f078c758569f32d816b4566
#
_entry.id   a5c1ca453f078c758569f32d816b4566
#
_cell.length_a   1.000
_cell.length_b   1.000
_cell.length_c   1.000
_cell.angle_alpha   90.00
_cell.angle_beta   90.00
_cell.angle_gamma   90.00
#
_symmetry.space_group_name_H-M   'P 1'
#
loop_
_entity.id
_entity.type
_entity.pdbx_description
1 polymer ?
#
loop_
_entity_poly.entity_id
_entity_poly.type
_entity_poly.pdbx_seq_one_letter_code
_entity_poly.pdbx_strand_id
1 'polypeptide(L)'
;MRQRGRLVAWIMLAAWGTWLSGAQAVLVTRGTMGPWVPDLLLLLVVVVAVKLHRRDVIPATLILALCRTATTVDSPSAILAGFGILSVLVVSARRYADANRVLVRFAMVGVASLLFASWMALVRSAELGLHAPTSGLGQLLEPLLPGVLVTAVAGAILFQWLILLPGMTPLRQRSRLW
;
A
#
# COMPACT_ATOMS: atom_id res chain seq x y z
N MET A 1 13.46 18.64 21.57
CA MET A 1 12.34 17.70 21.79
C MET A 1 11.63 17.24 20.50
N ARG A 2 11.41 18.07 19.46
CA ARG A 2 10.74 17.66 18.19
C ARG A 2 11.44 16.55 17.41
N GLN A 3 12.76 16.49 17.37
CA GLN A 3 13.49 15.47 16.59
C GLN A 3 13.36 14.05 17.17
N ARG A 4 13.42 13.90 18.51
CA ARG A 4 13.25 12.60 19.17
C ARG A 4 11.89 11.98 18.88
N GLY A 5 10.81 12.78 18.89
CA GLY A 5 9.47 12.28 18.56
C GLY A 5 9.32 11.82 17.11
N ARG A 6 10.02 12.45 16.16
CA ARG A 6 10.03 12.02 14.76
C ARG A 6 10.77 10.69 14.57
N LEU A 7 11.93 10.52 15.22
CA LEU A 7 12.70 9.27 15.14
C LEU A 7 11.90 8.10 15.69
N VAL A 8 11.22 8.27 16.83
CA VAL A 8 10.31 7.27 17.38
C VAL A 8 9.20 6.92 16.38
N ALA A 9 8.62 7.92 15.70
CA ALA A 9 7.58 7.69 14.73
C ALA A 9 8.06 6.89 13.50
N TRP A 10 9.30 7.08 13.05
CA TRP A 10 9.90 6.27 11.97
C TRP A 10 10.13 4.82 12.41
N ILE A 11 10.63 4.60 13.63
CA ILE A 11 10.80 3.26 14.19
C ILE A 11 9.44 2.55 14.31
N MET A 12 8.42 3.26 14.80
CA MET A 12 7.07 2.70 14.92
C MET A 12 6.45 2.37 13.55
N LEU A 13 6.69 3.21 12.53
CA LEU A 13 6.24 2.91 11.16
C LEU A 13 6.91 1.64 10.63
N ALA A 14 8.22 1.48 10.83
CA ALA A 14 8.94 0.27 10.44
C ALA A 14 8.41 -0.97 11.19
N ALA A 15 8.19 -0.86 12.51
CA ALA A 15 7.63 -1.94 13.32
C ALA A 15 6.23 -2.36 12.82
N TRP A 16 5.34 -1.39 12.58
CA TRP A 16 4.02 -1.66 12.01
C TRP A 16 4.09 -2.25 10.60
N GLY A 17 4.99 -1.74 9.74
CA GLY A 17 5.22 -2.28 8.40
C GLY A 17 5.67 -3.75 8.46
N THR A 18 6.62 -4.07 9.31
CA THR A 18 7.13 -5.44 9.50
C THR A 18 6.03 -6.35 10.06
N TRP A 19 5.28 -5.89 11.07
CA TRP A 19 4.19 -6.67 11.65
C TRP A 19 3.09 -6.97 10.65
N LEU A 20 2.64 -5.97 9.88
CA LEU A 20 1.62 -6.15 8.84
C LEU A 20 2.10 -7.06 7.71
N SER A 21 3.36 -6.93 7.29
CA SER A 21 3.97 -7.83 6.32
C SER A 21 3.99 -9.27 6.80
N GLY A 22 4.40 -9.50 8.06
CA GLY A 22 4.39 -10.82 8.67
C GLY A 22 2.97 -11.40 8.80
N ALA A 23 2.02 -10.60 9.25
CA ALA A 23 0.61 -11.00 9.33
C ALA A 23 0.06 -11.40 7.96
N GLN A 24 0.35 -10.61 6.92
CA GLN A 24 -0.05 -10.93 5.54
C GLN A 24 0.60 -12.22 5.04
N ALA A 25 1.89 -12.44 5.31
CA ALA A 25 2.59 -13.68 4.93
C ALA A 25 1.94 -14.90 5.57
N VAL A 26 1.56 -14.82 6.85
CA VAL A 26 0.84 -15.89 7.56
C VAL A 26 -0.54 -16.16 6.94
N LEU A 27 -1.29 -15.12 6.57
CA LEU A 27 -2.59 -15.27 5.93
C LEU A 27 -2.47 -15.96 4.56
N VAL A 28 -1.44 -15.61 3.78
CA VAL A 28 -1.18 -16.23 2.47
C VAL A 28 -0.74 -17.69 2.64
N THR A 29 0.16 -18.00 3.57
CA THR A 29 0.71 -19.35 3.73
C THR A 29 -0.30 -20.35 4.30
N ARG A 30 -1.21 -19.90 5.17
CA ARG A 30 -2.27 -20.76 5.70
C ARG A 30 -3.32 -21.16 4.67
N GLY A 31 -3.34 -20.51 3.49
CA GLY A 31 -4.12 -20.94 2.33
C GLY A 31 -5.66 -20.92 2.48
N THR A 32 -6.17 -20.55 3.67
CA THR A 32 -7.61 -20.61 3.97
C THR A 32 -8.44 -19.63 3.15
N MET A 33 -7.83 -18.53 2.69
CA MET A 33 -8.52 -17.47 1.95
C MET A 33 -8.14 -17.44 0.46
N GLY A 34 -7.13 -18.23 0.01
CA GLY A 34 -6.71 -18.25 -1.39
C GLY A 34 -6.41 -16.84 -1.94
N PRO A 35 -7.02 -16.45 -3.07
CA PRO A 35 -6.80 -15.13 -3.69
C PRO A 35 -7.49 -13.97 -2.94
N TRP A 36 -8.23 -14.23 -1.85
CA TRP A 36 -9.01 -13.25 -1.10
C TRP A 36 -8.24 -12.60 0.06
N VAL A 37 -6.91 -12.64 0.04
CA VAL A 37 -6.09 -12.01 1.08
C VAL A 37 -5.92 -10.52 0.79
N PRO A 38 -6.28 -9.61 1.74
CA PRO A 38 -6.07 -8.18 1.55
C PRO A 38 -4.58 -7.82 1.59
N ASP A 39 -4.15 -6.88 0.76
CA ASP A 39 -2.80 -6.33 0.81
C ASP A 39 -2.72 -5.22 1.88
N LEU A 40 -2.45 -5.64 3.12
CA LEU A 40 -2.42 -4.75 4.28
C LEU A 40 -1.29 -3.71 4.19
N LEU A 41 -0.16 -4.09 3.58
CA LEU A 41 0.97 -3.20 3.47
C LEU A 41 0.74 -2.12 2.43
N LEU A 42 0.16 -2.48 1.29
CA LEU A 42 -0.28 -1.53 0.27
C LEU A 42 -1.31 -0.56 0.84
N LEU A 43 -2.24 -1.05 1.64
CA LEU A 43 -3.21 -0.22 2.33
C LEU A 43 -2.52 0.79 3.26
N LEU A 44 -1.50 0.37 4.01
CA LEU A 44 -0.71 1.27 4.85
C LEU A 44 0.04 2.32 4.02
N VAL A 45 0.58 1.95 2.84
CA VAL A 45 1.21 2.89 1.90
C VAL A 45 0.22 3.97 1.45
N VAL A 46 -1.01 3.59 1.10
CA VAL A 46 -2.05 4.54 0.69
C VAL A 46 -2.43 5.47 1.85
N VAL A 47 -2.61 4.93 3.06
CA VAL A 47 -2.91 5.74 4.26
C VAL A 47 -1.80 6.75 4.54
N VAL A 48 -0.55 6.31 4.48
CA VAL A 48 0.64 7.16 4.65
C VAL A 48 0.68 8.25 3.58
N ALA A 49 0.48 7.92 2.31
CA ALA A 49 0.48 8.88 1.21
C ALA A 49 -0.63 9.95 1.35
N VAL A 50 -1.79 9.57 1.92
CA VAL A 50 -2.90 10.50 2.16
C VAL A 50 -2.66 11.38 3.37
N LYS A 51 -2.13 10.85 4.47
CA LYS A 51 -2.16 11.52 5.79
C LYS A 51 -0.85 12.15 6.22
N LEU A 52 0.29 11.72 5.65
CA LEU A 52 1.58 12.30 5.99
C LEU A 52 1.84 13.60 5.21
N HIS A 53 2.76 14.40 5.77
CA HIS A 53 3.27 15.56 5.06
C HIS A 53 4.05 15.12 3.82
N ARG A 54 3.95 15.85 2.69
CA ARG A 54 4.58 15.46 1.40
C ARG A 54 6.04 15.06 1.51
N ARG A 55 6.82 15.77 2.35
CA ARG A 55 8.25 15.50 2.56
C ARG A 55 8.51 14.16 3.26
N ASP A 56 7.53 13.67 4.02
CA ASP A 56 7.65 12.45 4.80
C ASP A 56 7.08 11.22 4.08
N VAL A 57 6.34 11.42 2.97
CA VAL A 57 5.74 10.30 2.21
C VAL A 57 6.81 9.43 1.57
N ILE A 58 7.79 10.03 0.88
CA ILE A 58 8.83 9.25 0.19
C ILE A 58 9.62 8.36 1.15
N PRO A 59 10.22 8.88 2.23
CA PRO A 59 10.95 8.02 3.16
C PRO A 59 10.05 6.99 3.85
N ALA A 60 8.79 7.32 4.16
CA ALA A 60 7.84 6.35 4.70
C ALA A 60 7.54 5.21 3.71
N THR A 61 7.33 5.54 2.44
CA THR A 61 7.10 4.55 1.38
C THR A 61 8.31 3.64 1.19
N LEU A 62 9.53 4.19 1.25
CA LEU A 62 10.76 3.39 1.18
C LEU A 62 10.87 2.40 2.35
N ILE A 63 10.58 2.84 3.57
CA ILE A 63 10.58 1.95 4.74
C ILE A 63 9.58 0.80 4.53
N LEU A 64 8.35 1.10 4.10
CA LEU A 64 7.32 0.09 3.88
C LEU A 64 7.67 -0.85 2.72
N ALA A 65 8.28 -0.33 1.65
CA ALA A 65 8.77 -1.15 0.55
C ALA A 65 9.85 -2.13 1.01
N LEU A 66 10.80 -1.67 1.84
CA LEU A 66 11.82 -2.54 2.44
C LEU A 66 11.20 -3.61 3.36
N CYS A 67 10.18 -3.26 4.16
CA CYS A 67 9.46 -4.25 4.96
C CYS A 67 8.80 -5.33 4.07
N ARG A 68 8.27 -4.95 2.90
CA ARG A 68 7.68 -5.91 1.96
C ARG A 68 8.72 -6.81 1.32
N THR A 69 9.87 -6.26 0.90
CA THR A 69 10.95 -7.06 0.30
C THR A 69 11.49 -8.14 1.23
N ALA A 70 11.43 -7.90 2.54
CA ALA A 70 11.86 -8.88 3.53
C ALA A 70 10.92 -10.10 3.66
N THR A 71 9.69 -10.02 3.15
CA THR A 71 8.65 -11.05 3.30
C THR A 71 8.15 -11.64 1.99
N THR A 72 8.60 -11.11 0.85
CA THR A 72 8.21 -11.58 -0.49
C THR A 72 9.43 -11.98 -1.31
N VAL A 73 9.22 -12.90 -2.26
CA VAL A 73 10.24 -13.35 -3.21
C VAL A 73 10.33 -12.43 -4.43
N ASP A 74 9.44 -11.45 -4.51
CA ASP A 74 9.39 -10.52 -5.65
C ASP A 74 10.63 -9.62 -5.70
N SER A 75 10.97 -9.16 -6.90
CA SER A 75 12.09 -8.25 -7.14
C SER A 75 12.01 -6.99 -6.26
N PRO A 76 13.03 -6.71 -5.43
CA PRO A 76 13.05 -5.51 -4.59
C PRO A 76 12.90 -4.21 -5.37
N SER A 77 13.52 -4.13 -6.55
CA SER A 77 13.43 -2.96 -7.43
C SER A 77 12.01 -2.72 -7.93
N ALA A 78 11.28 -3.78 -8.27
CA ALA A 78 9.89 -3.70 -8.71
C ALA A 78 8.96 -3.21 -7.60
N ILE A 79 9.15 -3.69 -6.37
CA ILE A 79 8.37 -3.25 -5.20
C ILE A 79 8.64 -1.77 -4.90
N LEU A 80 9.92 -1.37 -4.86
CA LEU A 80 10.32 0.01 -4.62
C LEU A 80 9.74 0.96 -5.68
N ALA A 81 9.87 0.60 -6.96
CA ALA A 81 9.30 1.38 -8.06
C ALA A 81 7.78 1.45 -7.99
N GLY A 82 7.11 0.32 -7.79
CA GLY A 82 5.64 0.24 -7.70
C GLY A 82 5.09 1.09 -6.55
N PHE A 83 5.64 0.95 -5.34
CA PHE A 83 5.22 1.75 -4.19
C PHE A 83 5.57 3.23 -4.35
N GLY A 84 6.73 3.54 -4.96
CA GLY A 84 7.13 4.91 -5.26
C GLY A 84 6.15 5.61 -6.21
N ILE A 85 5.86 5.00 -7.36
CA ILE A 85 4.90 5.51 -8.35
C ILE A 85 3.52 5.67 -7.69
N LEU A 86 3.07 4.63 -6.98
CA LEU A 86 1.78 4.64 -6.31
C LEU A 86 1.65 5.79 -5.30
N SER A 87 2.67 5.99 -4.47
CA SER A 87 2.65 7.07 -3.47
C SER A 87 2.57 8.45 -4.11
N VAL A 88 3.26 8.67 -5.23
CA VAL A 88 3.20 9.93 -5.99
C VAL A 88 1.80 10.13 -6.57
N LEU A 89 1.19 9.10 -7.16
CA LEU A 89 -0.17 9.16 -7.70
C LEU A 89 -1.19 9.48 -6.61
N VAL A 90 -1.13 8.78 -5.46
CA VAL A 90 -2.03 9.03 -4.34
C VAL A 90 -1.85 10.43 -3.76
N VAL A 91 -0.61 10.92 -3.61
CA VAL A 91 -0.33 12.31 -3.16
C VAL A 91 -0.89 13.33 -4.15
N SER A 92 -0.88 13.04 -5.43
CA SER A 92 -1.47 13.92 -6.44
C SER A 92 -2.99 13.90 -6.38
N ALA A 93 -3.58 12.69 -6.29
CA ALA A 93 -5.02 12.48 -6.23
C ALA A 93 -5.68 13.08 -4.98
N ARG A 94 -4.99 13.06 -3.82
CA ARG A 94 -5.53 13.59 -2.55
C ARG A 94 -5.87 15.08 -2.59
N ARG A 95 -5.42 15.82 -3.60
CA ARG A 95 -5.78 17.24 -3.78
C ARG A 95 -7.21 17.41 -4.29
N TYR A 96 -7.71 16.40 -5.01
CA TYR A 96 -9.00 16.43 -5.69
C TYR A 96 -10.04 15.56 -4.99
N ALA A 97 -9.60 14.64 -4.12
CA ALA A 97 -10.42 13.62 -3.51
C ALA A 97 -10.52 13.84 -1.99
N ASP A 98 -11.74 13.97 -1.47
CA ASP A 98 -11.97 14.04 -0.02
C ASP A 98 -11.92 12.62 0.59
N ALA A 99 -10.77 12.29 1.15
CA ALA A 99 -10.53 10.99 1.80
C ALA A 99 -11.38 10.75 3.09
N ASN A 100 -12.23 11.70 3.51
CA ASN A 100 -13.16 11.47 4.61
C ASN A 100 -14.37 10.67 4.17
N ARG A 101 -14.72 10.69 2.90
CA ARG A 101 -15.83 9.91 2.33
C ARG A 101 -15.43 8.45 2.13
N VAL A 102 -16.28 7.53 2.62
CA VAL A 102 -16.02 6.07 2.53
C VAL A 102 -15.84 5.61 1.07
N LEU A 103 -16.69 6.09 0.17
CA LEU A 103 -16.62 5.75 -1.27
C LEU A 103 -15.31 6.21 -1.91
N VAL A 104 -14.82 7.40 -1.53
CA VAL A 104 -13.55 7.92 -2.04
C VAL A 104 -12.38 7.06 -1.54
N ARG A 105 -12.41 6.65 -0.28
CA ARG A 105 -11.40 5.71 0.27
C ARG A 105 -11.41 4.38 -0.44
N PHE A 106 -12.61 3.80 -0.62
CA PHE A 106 -12.79 2.56 -1.38
C PHE A 106 -12.21 2.67 -2.79
N ALA A 107 -12.58 3.72 -3.51
CA ALA A 107 -12.07 3.97 -4.88
C ALA A 107 -10.56 4.19 -4.91
N MET A 108 -10.00 5.01 -4.00
CA MET A 108 -8.57 5.27 -3.96
C MET A 108 -7.76 4.00 -3.67
N VAL A 109 -8.19 3.20 -2.69
CA VAL A 109 -7.50 1.95 -2.34
C VAL A 109 -7.69 0.92 -3.45
N GLY A 110 -8.88 0.80 -4.03
CA GLY A 110 -9.17 -0.11 -5.13
C GLY A 110 -8.33 0.18 -6.37
N VAL A 111 -8.29 1.44 -6.81
CA VAL A 111 -7.45 1.87 -7.95
C VAL A 111 -5.97 1.66 -7.64
N ALA A 112 -5.51 2.03 -6.45
CA ALA A 112 -4.14 1.82 -6.02
C ALA A 112 -3.75 0.33 -6.03
N SER A 113 -4.63 -0.53 -5.51
CA SER A 113 -4.43 -1.98 -5.48
C SER A 113 -4.41 -2.57 -6.89
N LEU A 114 -5.31 -2.13 -7.77
CA LEU A 114 -5.36 -2.57 -9.16
C LEU A 114 -4.08 -2.18 -9.91
N LEU A 115 -3.65 -0.92 -9.78
CA LEU A 115 -2.42 -0.43 -10.42
C LEU A 115 -1.19 -1.19 -9.94
N PHE A 116 -1.08 -1.42 -8.63
CA PHE A 116 0.04 -2.16 -8.07
C PHE A 116 0.04 -3.63 -8.50
N ALA A 117 -1.11 -4.29 -8.48
CA ALA A 117 -1.26 -5.67 -8.93
C ALA A 117 -0.92 -5.82 -10.42
N SER A 118 -1.39 -4.88 -11.27
CA SER A 118 -1.06 -4.86 -12.70
C SER A 118 0.43 -4.62 -12.94
N TRP A 119 1.05 -3.71 -12.17
CA TRP A 119 2.50 -3.48 -12.22
C TRP A 119 3.28 -4.74 -11.88
N MET A 120 2.94 -5.42 -10.78
CA MET A 120 3.61 -6.64 -10.37
C MET A 120 3.40 -7.80 -11.37
N ALA A 121 2.22 -7.92 -11.98
CA ALA A 121 1.95 -8.89 -13.04
C ALA A 121 2.81 -8.63 -14.28
N LEU A 122 2.95 -7.36 -14.68
CA LEU A 122 3.83 -6.95 -15.78
C LEU A 122 5.29 -7.29 -15.52
N VAL A 123 5.80 -6.99 -14.34
CA VAL A 123 7.19 -7.27 -13.97
C VAL A 123 7.44 -8.78 -13.97
N ARG A 124 6.56 -9.57 -13.36
CA ARG A 124 6.69 -11.03 -13.35
C ARG A 124 6.64 -11.63 -14.75
N SER A 125 5.78 -11.14 -15.63
CA SER A 125 5.72 -11.61 -17.01
C SER A 125 7.02 -11.30 -17.78
N ALA A 126 7.61 -10.13 -17.55
CA ALA A 126 8.89 -9.75 -18.14
C ALA A 126 10.06 -10.60 -17.61
N GLU A 127 10.10 -10.88 -16.30
CA GLU A 127 11.12 -11.74 -15.67
C GLU A 127 11.05 -13.20 -16.18
N LEU A 128 9.84 -13.69 -16.47
CA LEU A 128 9.64 -15.04 -17.02
C LEU A 128 9.90 -15.14 -18.53
N GLY A 129 10.26 -14.04 -19.19
CA GLY A 129 10.46 -14.00 -20.63
C GLY A 129 9.18 -14.29 -21.44
N LEU A 130 8.04 -14.28 -20.78
CA LEU A 130 6.76 -14.43 -21.43
C LEU A 130 6.48 -13.14 -22.22
N HIS A 131 6.59 -13.23 -23.54
CA HIS A 131 6.08 -12.19 -24.41
C HIS A 131 4.64 -11.95 -23.99
N ALA A 132 4.26 -10.68 -23.83
CA ALA A 132 2.91 -10.30 -23.38
C ALA A 132 1.88 -11.24 -24.02
N PRO A 133 1.12 -12.01 -23.25
CA PRO A 133 0.23 -13.00 -23.81
C PRO A 133 -0.70 -12.30 -24.78
N THR A 134 -0.80 -12.80 -26.00
CA THR A 134 -1.78 -12.38 -27.00
C THR A 134 -3.21 -12.55 -26.51
N SER A 135 -3.41 -13.33 -25.44
CA SER A 135 -4.58 -13.41 -24.60
C SER A 135 -4.71 -12.13 -23.74
N GLY A 136 -5.68 -11.30 -24.08
CA GLY A 136 -5.86 -9.93 -23.62
C GLY A 136 -5.69 -9.69 -22.11
N LEU A 137 -5.44 -8.43 -21.74
CA LEU A 137 -5.30 -7.92 -20.36
C LEU A 137 -6.33 -8.50 -19.36
N GLY A 138 -7.51 -8.91 -19.82
CA GLY A 138 -8.54 -9.55 -19.00
C GLY A 138 -8.08 -10.82 -18.29
N GLN A 139 -7.36 -11.72 -18.98
CA GLN A 139 -6.89 -12.98 -18.38
C GLN A 139 -5.80 -12.77 -17.34
N LEU A 140 -5.03 -11.69 -17.44
CA LEU A 140 -4.04 -11.31 -16.42
C LEU A 140 -4.68 -10.67 -15.20
N LEU A 141 -5.78 -9.95 -15.38
CA LEU A 141 -6.47 -9.22 -14.31
C LEU A 141 -7.47 -10.08 -13.53
N GLU A 142 -8.08 -11.08 -14.17
CA GLU A 142 -9.08 -11.94 -13.56
C GLU A 142 -8.63 -12.55 -12.21
N PRO A 143 -7.45 -13.19 -12.09
CA PRO A 143 -6.99 -13.76 -10.82
C PRO A 143 -6.63 -12.71 -9.76
N LEU A 144 -6.44 -11.43 -10.16
CA LEU A 144 -6.08 -10.33 -9.25
C LEU A 144 -7.28 -9.64 -8.64
N LEU A 145 -8.46 -9.69 -9.31
CA LEU A 145 -9.67 -9.01 -8.90
C LEU A 145 -10.12 -9.32 -7.46
N PRO A 146 -10.13 -10.59 -7.00
CA PRO A 146 -10.54 -10.90 -5.64
C PRO A 146 -9.69 -10.18 -4.59
N GLY A 147 -8.37 -10.21 -4.74
CA GLY A 147 -7.43 -9.52 -3.83
C GLY A 147 -7.60 -8.00 -3.86
N VAL A 148 -7.82 -7.42 -5.04
CA VAL A 148 -8.09 -5.98 -5.21
C VAL A 148 -9.38 -5.58 -4.49
N LEU A 149 -10.46 -6.34 -4.68
CA LEU A 149 -11.76 -6.05 -4.05
C LEU A 149 -11.66 -6.13 -2.53
N VAL A 150 -11.06 -7.19 -2.00
CA VAL A 150 -10.91 -7.35 -0.55
C VAL A 150 -10.01 -6.25 0.03
N THR A 151 -8.94 -5.87 -0.68
CA THR A 151 -8.09 -4.75 -0.25
C THR A 151 -8.84 -3.42 -0.25
N ALA A 152 -9.70 -3.18 -1.26
CA ALA A 152 -10.52 -1.98 -1.33
C ALA A 152 -11.56 -1.92 -0.20
N VAL A 153 -12.23 -3.03 0.09
CA VAL A 153 -13.19 -3.15 1.22
C VAL A 153 -12.47 -2.96 2.55
N ALA A 154 -11.35 -3.67 2.75
CA ALA A 154 -10.51 -3.51 3.94
C ALA A 154 -10.05 -2.06 4.09
N GLY A 155 -9.69 -1.40 2.99
CA GLY A 155 -9.33 0.01 2.95
C GLY A 155 -10.46 0.93 3.40
N ALA A 156 -11.68 0.68 2.93
CA ALA A 156 -12.84 1.49 3.33
C ALA A 156 -13.08 1.45 4.85
N ILE A 157 -12.86 0.28 5.47
CA ILE A 157 -13.12 0.02 6.89
C ILE A 157 -11.90 0.40 7.75
N LEU A 158 -10.73 -0.16 7.43
CA LEU A 158 -9.53 -0.06 8.26
C LEU A 158 -8.79 1.28 8.12
N PHE A 159 -9.08 2.07 7.08
CA PHE A 159 -8.39 3.33 6.83
C PHE A 159 -8.37 4.26 8.05
N GLN A 160 -9.49 4.35 8.78
CA GLN A 160 -9.57 5.20 9.97
C GLN A 160 -8.75 4.63 11.14
N TRP A 161 -8.73 3.32 11.31
CA TRP A 161 -7.97 2.66 12.35
C TRP A 161 -6.46 2.76 12.12
N LEU A 162 -6.03 2.59 10.88
CA LEU A 162 -4.62 2.74 10.50
C LEU A 162 -4.09 4.16 10.69
N ILE A 163 -4.97 5.16 10.63
CA ILE A 163 -4.62 6.54 10.97
C ILE A 163 -4.32 6.71 12.46
N LEU A 164 -4.96 5.91 13.31
CA LEU A 164 -4.82 5.99 14.76
C LEU A 164 -3.65 5.17 15.30
N LEU A 165 -2.84 4.56 14.43
CA LEU A 165 -1.67 3.78 14.85
C LEU A 165 -0.80 4.58 15.82
N PRO A 166 -0.49 4.01 17.00
CA PRO A 166 0.29 4.70 18.01
C PRO A 166 1.69 5.06 17.49
N GLY A 167 2.18 6.21 17.88
CA GLY A 167 3.51 6.71 17.51
C GLY A 167 3.56 7.49 16.19
N MET A 168 2.53 7.48 15.34
CA MET A 168 2.54 8.16 14.03
C MET A 168 2.10 9.63 14.08
N THR A 169 1.60 10.12 15.21
CA THR A 169 1.10 11.49 15.38
C THR A 169 2.09 12.59 14.97
N PRO A 170 3.43 12.46 15.20
CA PRO A 170 4.39 13.51 14.81
C PRO A 170 4.58 13.68 13.30
N LEU A 171 4.24 12.65 12.51
CA LEU A 171 4.37 12.66 11.05
C LEU A 171 3.07 13.09 10.36
N ARG A 172 1.96 13.12 11.10
CA ARG A 172 0.64 13.51 10.54
C ARG A 172 0.64 14.96 10.10
N GLN A 173 0.10 15.18 8.93
CA GLN A 173 -0.26 16.51 8.50
C GLN A 173 -1.39 17.01 9.41
N ARG A 174 -1.16 18.09 10.17
CA ARG A 174 -2.22 18.80 10.85
C ARG A 174 -3.19 19.28 9.76
N SER A 175 -4.38 18.69 9.71
CA SER A 175 -5.45 19.28 8.94
C SER A 175 -5.61 20.71 9.46
N ARG A 176 -5.27 21.71 8.67
CA ARG A 176 -5.74 23.06 8.92
C ARG A 176 -7.25 22.95 8.75
N LEU A 177 -7.94 23.00 9.88
CA LEU A 177 -9.37 23.26 9.91
C LEU A 177 -9.54 24.65 9.29
N TRP A 178 -10.03 24.69 8.08
CA TRP A 178 -10.63 25.84 7.44
C TRP A 178 -12.13 25.67 7.53
#